data_86571341c686c34033016139a8de5353
#
_entry.id   86571341c686c34033016139a8de5353
#
_cell.length_a   1.000
_cell.length_b   1.000
_cell.length_c   1.000
_cell.angle_alpha   90.00
_cell.angle_beta   90.00
_cell.angle_gamma   90.00
#
_symmetry.space_group_name_H-M   'P 1'
#
loop_
_entity.id
_entity.type
_entity.pdbx_description
1 polymer ?
#
loop_
_entity_poly.entity_id
_entity_poly.type
_entity_poly.pdbx_seq_one_letter_code
_entity_poly.pdbx_strand_id
1 'polypeptide(L)'
;MLSFEWVWMVLVLPMPILIRYFFSSVTKSQEAALRIPFSQEYRSNLTSSVSVSISRPLSRFFMSLIWIALIISSMRPQWLGEAIELPVSGRDLMLAVDLSGSMETADFELNGSMVDRLTATKSVASQFIQRRVGDRIGLILFGSQAYLQVPLTFDRDTVIQLLNESALGLAGDNTAIGDAIGLAVKRLSKQSIDSRVLILLTDGANTAGEITPIKAAELAAVRKLKIYTIGVGADKLTVRSLFGSRTINPSSALDEKTLTKIAELTGGKYYRAKNTEALQKIYEILDELEPIEKDKLSFRPMAELYMWPLAVSFVLALLLLLFKYFPDITRLSRKQSGVNLKGIRNE
;
A
#
# COMPACT_ATOMS: atom_id res chain seq x y z
N MET A 1 -16.87 6.20 12.49
CA MET A 1 -17.33 7.48 13.12
C MET A 1 -17.69 8.48 12.02
N LEU A 2 -18.79 9.22 12.20
CA LEU A 2 -19.17 10.32 11.27
C LEU A 2 -18.36 11.57 11.61
N SER A 3 -17.66 12.14 10.65
CA SER A 3 -16.94 13.41 10.78
C SER A 3 -17.32 14.35 9.64
N PHE A 4 -17.18 15.66 9.87
CA PHE A 4 -17.40 16.68 8.88
C PHE A 4 -16.09 17.42 8.64
N GLU A 5 -15.65 17.50 7.39
CA GLU A 5 -14.38 18.16 7.06
C GLU A 5 -14.51 19.68 7.14
N TRP A 6 -15.64 20.25 6.67
CA TRP A 6 -15.87 21.69 6.59
C TRP A 6 -17.01 22.16 7.48
N VAL A 7 -16.84 22.02 8.81
CA VAL A 7 -17.85 22.43 9.81
C VAL A 7 -18.23 23.90 9.71
N TRP A 8 -17.30 24.76 9.29
CA TRP A 8 -17.53 26.20 9.14
C TRP A 8 -18.60 26.56 8.09
N MET A 9 -18.97 25.62 7.19
CA MET A 9 -20.07 25.81 6.24
C MET A 9 -21.44 26.02 6.90
N VAL A 10 -21.62 25.67 8.17
CA VAL A 10 -22.81 25.97 8.95
C VAL A 10 -23.07 27.46 9.01
N LEU A 11 -22.05 28.32 8.97
CA LEU A 11 -22.19 29.79 8.94
C LEU A 11 -22.94 30.33 7.71
N VAL A 12 -23.01 29.55 6.64
CA VAL A 12 -23.73 29.88 5.41
C VAL A 12 -25.24 29.62 5.53
N LEU A 13 -25.66 28.84 6.54
CA LEU A 13 -27.07 28.45 6.75
C LEU A 13 -28.03 29.66 6.88
N PRO A 14 -27.71 30.73 7.63
CA PRO A 14 -28.61 31.90 7.75
C PRO A 14 -28.60 32.82 6.50
N MET A 15 -27.74 32.56 5.51
CA MET A 15 -27.57 33.48 4.33
C MET A 15 -28.86 33.78 3.60
N PRO A 16 -29.82 32.89 3.31
CA PRO A 16 -31.07 33.24 2.64
C PRO A 16 -31.94 34.19 3.46
N ILE A 17 -31.89 34.12 4.79
CA ILE A 17 -32.62 34.99 5.70
C ILE A 17 -31.97 36.38 5.68
N LEU A 18 -30.63 36.45 5.73
CA LEU A 18 -29.87 37.71 5.64
C LEU A 18 -30.10 38.42 4.29
N ILE A 19 -30.05 37.70 3.17
CA ILE A 19 -30.32 38.26 1.85
C ILE A 19 -31.73 38.85 1.81
N ARG A 20 -32.72 38.13 2.36
CA ARG A 20 -34.10 38.63 2.40
C ARG A 20 -34.28 39.85 3.31
N TYR A 21 -33.49 39.99 4.35
CA TYR A 21 -33.52 41.11 5.27
C TYR A 21 -32.86 42.36 4.66
N PHE A 22 -31.69 42.19 4.02
CA PHE A 22 -30.94 43.33 3.45
C PHE A 22 -31.40 43.76 2.05
N PHE A 23 -31.97 42.86 1.25
CA PHE A 23 -32.41 43.16 -0.10
C PHE A 23 -33.94 43.24 -0.16
N SER A 24 -34.50 44.44 -0.47
CA SER A 24 -35.92 44.59 -0.72
C SER A 24 -36.37 43.82 -1.95
N SER A 25 -37.56 43.20 -1.89
CA SER A 25 -38.11 42.49 -3.05
C SER A 25 -38.37 43.52 -4.16
N VAL A 26 -37.81 43.26 -5.33
CA VAL A 26 -38.14 44.03 -6.54
C VAL A 26 -39.61 43.82 -6.84
N THR A 27 -40.39 44.89 -6.75
CA THR A 27 -41.78 44.89 -7.24
C THR A 27 -41.75 44.63 -8.74
N LYS A 28 -42.40 43.53 -9.18
CA LYS A 28 -42.59 43.32 -10.61
C LYS A 28 -43.29 44.53 -11.17
N SER A 29 -42.59 45.31 -12.00
CA SER A 29 -43.18 46.30 -12.87
C SER A 29 -44.31 45.58 -13.62
N GLN A 30 -45.57 46.10 -13.48
CA GLN A 30 -46.63 45.62 -14.32
C GLN A 30 -46.24 46.06 -15.73
N GLU A 31 -45.82 45.09 -16.56
CA GLU A 31 -45.73 45.35 -18.00
C GLU A 31 -47.07 45.88 -18.43
N ALA A 32 -47.02 47.03 -19.10
CA ALA A 32 -48.21 47.71 -19.61
C ALA A 32 -49.03 46.75 -20.47
N ALA A 33 -50.05 46.14 -19.86
CA ALA A 33 -50.92 45.21 -20.56
C ALA A 33 -51.65 46.02 -21.65
N LEU A 34 -51.41 45.62 -22.91
CA LEU A 34 -52.12 46.13 -24.03
C LEU A 34 -53.63 45.96 -23.76
N ARG A 35 -54.38 47.08 -23.57
CA ARG A 35 -55.84 47.05 -23.44
C ARG A 35 -56.42 46.74 -24.81
N ILE A 36 -56.78 45.49 -25.07
CA ILE A 36 -57.50 45.03 -26.23
C ILE A 36 -58.99 45.24 -25.95
N PRO A 37 -59.72 46.07 -26.73
CA PRO A 37 -61.13 46.48 -26.44
C PRO A 37 -62.14 45.30 -26.51
N PHE A 38 -61.80 44.14 -27.01
CA PHE A 38 -62.73 42.97 -27.19
C PHE A 38 -62.42 41.80 -26.28
N SER A 39 -61.94 42.05 -25.08
CA SER A 39 -61.43 40.98 -24.21
C SER A 39 -62.51 40.26 -23.39
N GLN A 40 -63.79 40.62 -23.45
CA GLN A 40 -64.79 39.96 -22.57
C GLN A 40 -65.15 38.52 -22.98
N GLU A 41 -65.23 38.23 -24.28
CA GLU A 41 -65.47 36.84 -24.70
C GLU A 41 -64.28 35.92 -24.59
N TYR A 42 -63.07 36.43 -24.67
CA TYR A 42 -61.84 35.62 -24.47
C TYR A 42 -61.54 35.35 -23.01
N ARG A 43 -62.03 36.17 -22.09
CA ARG A 43 -61.79 36.00 -20.65
C ARG A 43 -62.55 34.80 -20.05
N SER A 44 -63.71 34.43 -20.57
CA SER A 44 -64.51 33.31 -20.07
C SER A 44 -63.83 31.96 -20.30
N ASN A 45 -62.99 31.85 -21.35
CA ASN A 45 -62.29 30.59 -21.65
C ASN A 45 -60.88 30.48 -21.08
N LEU A 46 -60.30 31.61 -20.64
CA LEU A 46 -58.92 31.64 -20.05
C LEU A 46 -58.89 31.65 -18.53
N THR A 47 -60.06 31.89 -17.87
CA THR A 47 -60.11 31.92 -16.39
C THR A 47 -60.20 30.54 -15.72
N SER A 48 -60.17 29.48 -16.48
CA SER A 48 -60.15 28.11 -15.89
C SER A 48 -58.75 27.47 -15.84
N SER A 49 -57.68 28.24 -16.01
CA SER A 49 -56.36 27.78 -15.60
C SER A 49 -56.25 27.85 -14.09
N VAL A 50 -56.79 26.83 -13.40
CA VAL A 50 -56.47 26.59 -11.99
C VAL A 50 -54.99 26.24 -11.98
N SER A 51 -54.16 27.28 -11.82
CA SER A 51 -52.79 27.06 -11.43
C SER A 51 -52.84 26.32 -10.10
N VAL A 52 -52.38 25.07 -10.06
CA VAL A 52 -52.07 24.38 -8.79
C VAL A 52 -50.90 25.15 -8.19
N SER A 53 -51.24 26.27 -7.57
CA SER A 53 -50.28 27.07 -6.82
C SER A 53 -49.99 26.29 -5.55
N ILE A 54 -48.82 25.63 -5.51
CA ILE A 54 -48.27 25.14 -4.23
C ILE A 54 -48.41 26.32 -3.28
N SER A 55 -49.07 26.11 -2.14
CA SER A 55 -49.25 27.17 -1.15
C SER A 55 -47.90 27.80 -0.84
N ARG A 56 -47.82 29.12 -0.84
CA ARG A 56 -46.57 29.87 -0.59
C ARG A 56 -45.75 29.36 0.63
N PRO A 57 -46.40 28.93 1.74
CA PRO A 57 -45.66 28.35 2.88
C PRO A 57 -45.03 26.98 2.55
N LEU A 58 -45.70 26.14 1.78
CA LEU A 58 -45.19 24.80 1.41
C LEU A 58 -43.98 24.89 0.47
N SER A 59 -44.02 25.79 -0.51
CA SER A 59 -42.88 26.05 -1.39
C SER A 59 -41.65 26.57 -0.61
N ARG A 60 -41.89 27.46 0.39
CA ARG A 60 -40.79 27.96 1.24
C ARG A 60 -40.20 26.86 2.11
N PHE A 61 -41.02 25.96 2.62
CA PHE A 61 -40.56 24.79 3.41
C PHE A 61 -39.66 23.89 2.57
N PHE A 62 -40.07 23.54 1.35
CA PHE A 62 -39.22 22.71 0.48
C PHE A 62 -37.92 23.43 0.06
N MET A 63 -37.96 24.73 -0.21
CA MET A 63 -36.75 25.50 -0.50
C MET A 63 -35.77 25.53 0.67
N SER A 64 -36.28 25.66 1.93
CA SER A 64 -35.41 25.59 3.11
C SER A 64 -34.80 24.21 3.30
N LEU A 65 -35.56 23.14 3.02
CA LEU A 65 -35.06 21.78 3.09
C LEU A 65 -33.95 21.50 2.07
N ILE A 66 -34.14 21.97 0.83
CA ILE A 66 -33.12 21.92 -0.23
C ILE A 66 -31.84 22.63 0.22
N TRP A 67 -31.99 23.83 0.79
CA TRP A 67 -30.87 24.64 1.25
C TRP A 67 -30.09 23.94 2.37
N ILE A 68 -30.79 23.38 3.36
CA ILE A 68 -30.18 22.60 4.45
C ILE A 68 -29.43 21.37 3.90
N ALA A 69 -30.04 20.63 2.98
CA ALA A 69 -29.41 19.48 2.36
C ALA A 69 -28.14 19.84 1.58
N LEU A 70 -28.14 20.98 0.87
CA LEU A 70 -26.96 21.51 0.19
C LEU A 70 -25.84 21.89 1.18
N ILE A 71 -26.17 22.53 2.29
CA ILE A 71 -25.19 22.87 3.32
C ILE A 71 -24.58 21.60 3.92
N ILE A 72 -25.43 20.61 4.28
CA ILE A 72 -24.95 19.33 4.81
C ILE A 72 -24.02 18.62 3.80
N SER A 73 -24.38 18.65 2.51
CA SER A 73 -23.52 18.11 1.46
C SER A 73 -22.17 18.85 1.37
N SER A 74 -22.19 20.18 1.44
CA SER A 74 -20.99 21.03 1.38
C SER A 74 -20.08 20.87 2.60
N MET A 75 -20.60 20.43 3.73
CA MET A 75 -19.82 20.11 4.93
C MET A 75 -18.94 18.86 4.75
N ARG A 76 -19.06 18.14 3.61
CA ARG A 76 -18.37 16.89 3.30
C ARG A 76 -18.43 15.87 4.45
N PRO A 77 -19.63 15.32 4.73
CA PRO A 77 -19.76 14.24 5.70
C PRO A 77 -18.93 13.04 5.25
N GLN A 78 -18.06 12.54 6.15
CA GLN A 78 -17.18 11.42 5.90
C GLN A 78 -17.42 10.34 6.96
N TRP A 79 -17.45 9.10 6.52
CA TRP A 79 -17.46 7.95 7.40
C TRP A 79 -16.02 7.46 7.59
N LEU A 80 -15.48 7.66 8.79
CA LEU A 80 -14.18 7.11 9.17
C LEU A 80 -14.35 5.65 9.53
N GLY A 81 -13.74 4.77 8.75
CA GLY A 81 -13.64 3.34 9.03
C GLY A 81 -12.75 3.05 10.25
N GLU A 82 -12.62 1.79 10.58
CA GLU A 82 -11.68 1.32 11.59
C GLU A 82 -10.24 1.58 11.11
N ALA A 83 -9.37 1.91 12.05
CA ALA A 83 -7.95 2.11 11.75
C ALA A 83 -7.36 0.77 11.30
N ILE A 84 -6.94 0.68 10.05
CA ILE A 84 -6.14 -0.44 9.56
C ILE A 84 -4.69 -0.11 9.91
N GLU A 85 -4.11 -0.87 10.83
CA GLU A 85 -2.70 -0.79 11.14
C GLU A 85 -1.91 -1.41 9.98
N LEU A 86 -1.35 -0.57 9.11
CA LEU A 86 -0.38 -1.03 8.13
C LEU A 86 0.98 -1.08 8.82
N PRO A 87 1.67 -2.21 8.87
CA PRO A 87 3.05 -2.27 9.31
C PRO A 87 3.90 -1.52 8.26
N VAL A 88 4.37 -0.32 8.60
CA VAL A 88 5.01 0.58 7.60
C VAL A 88 6.51 0.63 7.71
N SER A 89 7.11 0.18 8.80
CA SER A 89 8.56 0.08 8.87
C SER A 89 9.00 -1.23 9.50
N GLY A 90 9.37 -2.13 8.64
CA GLY A 90 10.26 -3.23 8.98
C GLY A 90 11.71 -2.82 8.72
N ARG A 91 12.63 -3.73 8.98
CA ARG A 91 14.05 -3.58 8.66
C ARG A 91 14.28 -3.68 7.14
N ASP A 92 15.34 -3.07 6.69
CA ASP A 92 15.87 -3.22 5.35
C ASP A 92 16.99 -4.26 5.38
N LEU A 93 16.62 -5.50 5.14
CA LEU A 93 17.52 -6.65 5.19
C LEU A 93 18.05 -6.95 3.79
N MET A 94 19.37 -6.92 3.64
CA MET A 94 20.03 -7.38 2.42
C MET A 94 20.72 -8.72 2.74
N LEU A 95 20.36 -9.77 2.02
CA LEU A 95 21.05 -11.06 2.07
C LEU A 95 22.11 -11.06 0.96
N ALA A 96 23.37 -11.36 1.30
CA ALA A 96 24.43 -11.59 0.34
C ALA A 96 24.86 -13.07 0.46
N VAL A 97 24.63 -13.83 -0.62
CA VAL A 97 24.85 -15.26 -0.68
C VAL A 97 25.96 -15.58 -1.66
N ASP A 98 26.94 -16.33 -1.17
CA ASP A 98 28.07 -16.85 -1.95
C ASP A 98 27.63 -17.96 -2.90
N LEU A 99 27.99 -17.84 -4.18
CA LEU A 99 27.76 -18.85 -5.22
C LEU A 99 29.07 -19.40 -5.79
N SER A 100 30.19 -19.15 -5.11
CA SER A 100 31.51 -19.65 -5.54
C SER A 100 31.57 -21.18 -5.54
N GLY A 101 32.55 -21.74 -6.25
CA GLY A 101 32.70 -23.18 -6.39
C GLY A 101 32.89 -23.92 -5.07
N SER A 102 33.37 -23.28 -3.98
CA SER A 102 33.53 -23.90 -2.64
C SER A 102 32.18 -24.29 -2.03
N MET A 103 31.10 -23.59 -2.36
CA MET A 103 29.73 -23.88 -1.89
C MET A 103 29.14 -25.19 -2.44
N GLU A 104 29.81 -25.86 -3.41
CA GLU A 104 29.44 -27.19 -3.92
C GLU A 104 29.77 -28.34 -2.91
N THR A 105 30.57 -28.04 -1.88
CA THR A 105 30.98 -29.07 -0.91
C THR A 105 29.76 -29.65 -0.18
N ALA A 106 29.58 -30.98 -0.30
CA ALA A 106 28.48 -31.70 0.33
C ALA A 106 28.86 -32.12 1.76
N ASP A 107 28.87 -31.19 2.70
CA ASP A 107 29.19 -31.36 4.11
C ASP A 107 28.08 -31.01 5.10
N PHE A 108 26.86 -30.71 4.57
CA PHE A 108 25.68 -30.44 5.34
C PHE A 108 24.64 -31.54 5.22
N GLU A 109 23.91 -31.81 6.31
CA GLU A 109 22.81 -32.75 6.33
C GLU A 109 21.46 -32.01 6.28
N LEU A 110 20.60 -32.44 5.39
CA LEU A 110 19.22 -31.91 5.26
C LEU A 110 18.26 -33.10 5.09
N ASN A 111 17.30 -33.25 6.00
CA ASN A 111 16.33 -34.35 6.00
C ASN A 111 16.95 -35.74 5.89
N GLY A 112 18.11 -35.99 6.57
CA GLY A 112 18.80 -37.25 6.56
C GLY A 112 19.65 -37.52 5.32
N SER A 113 19.80 -36.56 4.42
CA SER A 113 20.63 -36.65 3.21
C SER A 113 21.74 -35.60 3.24
N MET A 114 22.94 -35.99 2.80
CA MET A 114 24.03 -35.03 2.62
C MET A 114 23.75 -34.15 1.38
N VAL A 115 23.84 -32.85 1.57
CA VAL A 115 23.61 -31.85 0.54
C VAL A 115 24.79 -30.87 0.50
N ASP A 116 24.92 -30.14 -0.62
CA ASP A 116 25.90 -29.07 -0.75
C ASP A 116 25.52 -27.85 0.15
N ARG A 117 26.53 -27.00 0.43
CA ARG A 117 26.38 -25.82 1.30
C ARG A 117 25.35 -24.85 0.78
N LEU A 118 25.29 -24.67 -0.56
CA LEU A 118 24.35 -23.76 -1.17
C LEU A 118 22.90 -24.23 -0.98
N THR A 119 22.63 -25.53 -1.18
CA THR A 119 21.31 -26.14 -0.97
C THR A 119 20.86 -26.01 0.49
N ALA A 120 21.74 -26.29 1.46
CA ALA A 120 21.45 -26.10 2.87
C ALA A 120 21.17 -24.61 3.19
N THR A 121 22.00 -23.70 2.67
CA THR A 121 21.83 -22.25 2.84
C THR A 121 20.49 -21.77 2.28
N LYS A 122 20.12 -22.16 1.06
CA LYS A 122 18.83 -21.82 0.44
C LYS A 122 17.64 -22.27 1.27
N SER A 123 17.68 -23.51 1.76
CA SER A 123 16.59 -24.06 2.57
C SER A 123 16.37 -23.25 3.85
N VAL A 124 17.44 -22.98 4.60
CA VAL A 124 17.35 -22.24 5.88
C VAL A 124 17.05 -20.76 5.66
N ALA A 125 17.69 -20.12 4.66
CA ALA A 125 17.44 -18.73 4.32
C ALA A 125 16.00 -18.51 3.83
N SER A 126 15.43 -19.45 3.07
CA SER A 126 14.02 -19.37 2.64
C SER A 126 13.07 -19.40 3.85
N GLN A 127 13.32 -20.23 4.85
CA GLN A 127 12.53 -20.26 6.09
C GLN A 127 12.65 -18.94 6.87
N PHE A 128 13.86 -18.36 6.94
CA PHE A 128 14.10 -17.07 7.57
C PHE A 128 13.33 -15.96 6.84
N ILE A 129 13.45 -15.87 5.50
CA ILE A 129 12.73 -14.88 4.68
C ILE A 129 11.23 -14.98 4.91
N GLN A 130 10.68 -16.20 4.96
CA GLN A 130 9.24 -16.43 5.16
C GLN A 130 8.73 -15.87 6.50
N ARG A 131 9.53 -15.93 7.56
CA ARG A 131 9.16 -15.39 8.89
C ARG A 131 9.22 -13.85 8.97
N ARG A 132 9.95 -13.19 8.08
CA ARG A 132 10.16 -11.72 8.10
C ARG A 132 8.99 -10.94 7.52
N VAL A 133 7.85 -11.01 8.21
CA VAL A 133 6.62 -10.27 7.83
C VAL A 133 6.78 -8.79 8.17
N GLY A 134 6.72 -7.93 7.15
CA GLY A 134 6.84 -6.48 7.32
C GLY A 134 8.23 -5.91 7.05
N ASP A 135 9.28 -6.76 6.93
CA ASP A 135 10.61 -6.34 6.50
C ASP A 135 10.69 -6.23 4.97
N ARG A 136 11.53 -5.33 4.46
CA ARG A 136 11.95 -5.34 3.07
C ARG A 136 13.21 -6.17 2.93
N ILE A 137 13.18 -7.14 2.04
CA ILE A 137 14.29 -8.05 1.83
C ILE A 137 14.83 -7.86 0.41
N GLY A 138 16.14 -7.75 0.29
CA GLY A 138 16.85 -7.77 -0.98
C GLY A 138 17.85 -8.90 -1.02
N LEU A 139 18.25 -9.31 -2.22
CA LEU A 139 19.18 -10.41 -2.46
C LEU A 139 20.35 -9.95 -3.32
N ILE A 140 21.56 -10.10 -2.82
CA ILE A 140 22.80 -10.01 -3.55
C ILE A 140 23.36 -11.42 -3.69
N LEU A 141 23.74 -11.79 -4.91
CA LEU A 141 24.46 -13.01 -5.18
C LEU A 141 25.89 -12.63 -5.60
N PHE A 142 26.88 -13.36 -5.10
CA PHE A 142 28.27 -13.05 -5.42
C PHE A 142 29.11 -14.32 -5.58
N GLY A 143 30.13 -14.18 -6.37
CA GLY A 143 31.17 -15.13 -6.70
C GLY A 143 32.40 -14.32 -7.11
N SER A 144 32.91 -14.48 -8.32
CA SER A 144 33.97 -13.62 -8.88
C SER A 144 33.56 -12.16 -9.00
N GLN A 145 32.26 -11.90 -9.09
CA GLN A 145 31.62 -10.56 -9.10
C GLN A 145 30.36 -10.59 -8.22
N ALA A 146 29.93 -9.41 -7.75
CA ALA A 146 28.69 -9.28 -6.99
C ALA A 146 27.62 -8.56 -7.82
N TYR A 147 26.40 -9.08 -7.81
CA TYR A 147 25.27 -8.46 -8.48
C TYR A 147 23.99 -8.50 -7.62
N LEU A 148 23.14 -7.51 -7.86
CA LEU A 148 21.86 -7.40 -7.18
C LEU A 148 20.84 -8.29 -7.90
N GLN A 149 20.45 -9.38 -7.29
CA GLN A 149 19.44 -10.29 -7.84
C GLN A 149 18.03 -9.75 -7.57
N VAL A 150 17.78 -9.28 -6.34
CA VAL A 150 16.49 -8.70 -5.95
C VAL A 150 16.72 -7.39 -5.21
N PRO A 151 16.13 -6.26 -5.65
CA PRO A 151 16.12 -5.05 -4.86
C PRO A 151 15.25 -5.23 -3.61
N LEU A 152 15.37 -4.32 -2.63
CA LEU A 152 14.53 -4.34 -1.43
C LEU A 152 13.04 -4.36 -1.78
N THR A 153 12.35 -5.42 -1.37
CA THR A 153 10.91 -5.64 -1.61
C THR A 153 10.23 -6.27 -0.40
N PHE A 154 8.93 -6.06 -0.28
CA PHE A 154 8.08 -6.78 0.67
C PHE A 154 7.61 -8.14 0.15
N ASP A 155 7.83 -8.43 -1.13
CA ASP A 155 7.47 -9.67 -1.79
C ASP A 155 8.50 -10.76 -1.47
N ARG A 156 8.26 -11.47 -0.37
CA ARG A 156 9.12 -12.54 0.14
C ARG A 156 9.12 -13.77 -0.78
N ASP A 157 7.98 -14.04 -1.42
CA ASP A 157 7.84 -15.21 -2.28
C ASP A 157 8.72 -15.08 -3.52
N THR A 158 8.76 -13.89 -4.13
CA THR A 158 9.70 -13.58 -5.22
C THR A 158 11.16 -13.69 -4.79
N VAL A 159 11.51 -13.21 -3.58
CA VAL A 159 12.90 -13.34 -3.07
C VAL A 159 13.27 -14.80 -2.89
N ILE A 160 12.39 -15.61 -2.29
CA ILE A 160 12.60 -17.07 -2.07
C ILE A 160 12.72 -17.78 -3.42
N GLN A 161 11.86 -17.47 -4.39
CA GLN A 161 11.91 -18.07 -5.70
C GLN A 161 13.26 -17.80 -6.39
N LEU A 162 13.69 -16.54 -6.46
CA LEU A 162 14.96 -16.16 -7.11
C LEU A 162 16.19 -16.65 -6.35
N LEU A 163 16.12 -16.80 -5.01
CA LEU A 163 17.15 -17.48 -4.24
C LEU A 163 17.23 -18.97 -4.62
N ASN A 164 16.11 -19.67 -4.76
CA ASN A 164 16.08 -21.09 -5.10
C ASN A 164 16.51 -21.35 -6.56
N GLU A 165 16.26 -20.42 -7.48
CA GLU A 165 16.70 -20.49 -8.87
C GLU A 165 18.19 -20.19 -9.05
N SER A 166 18.87 -19.59 -8.04
CA SER A 166 20.31 -19.34 -8.12
C SER A 166 21.09 -20.65 -8.27
N ALA A 167 22.21 -20.65 -8.98
CA ALA A 167 23.02 -21.81 -9.21
C ALA A 167 24.49 -21.52 -8.91
N LEU A 168 25.24 -22.58 -8.51
CA LEU A 168 26.69 -22.51 -8.34
C LEU A 168 27.36 -21.97 -9.63
N GLY A 169 28.39 -21.17 -9.45
CA GLY A 169 29.14 -20.59 -10.56
C GLY A 169 28.42 -19.49 -11.36
N LEU A 170 27.14 -19.17 -11.06
CA LEU A 170 26.41 -18.12 -11.77
C LEU A 170 27.11 -16.74 -11.68
N ALA A 171 27.79 -16.49 -10.55
CA ALA A 171 28.58 -15.28 -10.31
C ALA A 171 30.10 -15.48 -10.52
N GLY A 172 30.50 -16.65 -11.06
CA GLY A 172 31.88 -17.13 -11.18
C GLY A 172 32.36 -17.92 -9.95
N ASP A 173 33.49 -18.60 -10.10
CA ASP A 173 33.95 -19.61 -9.13
C ASP A 173 34.74 -19.04 -7.94
N ASN A 174 35.22 -17.80 -8.04
CA ASN A 174 35.95 -17.13 -6.96
C ASN A 174 34.98 -16.39 -6.00
N THR A 175 35.53 -15.75 -4.95
CA THR A 175 34.73 -15.12 -3.89
C THR A 175 35.11 -13.65 -3.72
N ALA A 176 34.21 -12.71 -4.11
CA ALA A 176 34.39 -11.26 -4.03
C ALA A 176 33.58 -10.66 -2.86
N ILE A 177 33.97 -10.93 -1.63
CA ILE A 177 33.31 -10.45 -0.40
C ILE A 177 33.25 -8.92 -0.36
N GLY A 178 34.37 -8.25 -0.68
CA GLY A 178 34.46 -6.78 -0.64
C GLY A 178 33.47 -6.11 -1.59
N ASP A 179 33.32 -6.63 -2.80
CA ASP A 179 32.38 -6.11 -3.79
C ASP A 179 30.91 -6.32 -3.38
N ALA A 180 30.61 -7.48 -2.77
CA ALA A 180 29.26 -7.75 -2.23
C ALA A 180 28.88 -6.73 -1.12
N ILE A 181 29.79 -6.44 -0.20
CA ILE A 181 29.60 -5.42 0.83
C ILE A 181 29.47 -4.02 0.18
N GLY A 182 30.33 -3.68 -0.77
CA GLY A 182 30.30 -2.41 -1.49
C GLY A 182 28.97 -2.18 -2.22
N LEU A 183 28.45 -3.23 -2.87
CA LEU A 183 27.15 -3.21 -3.53
C LEU A 183 26.02 -3.01 -2.50
N ALA A 184 26.04 -3.71 -1.37
CA ALA A 184 25.08 -3.54 -0.29
C ALA A 184 25.08 -2.11 0.26
N VAL A 185 26.26 -1.53 0.53
CA VAL A 185 26.42 -0.14 0.95
C VAL A 185 25.76 0.81 -0.05
N LYS A 186 26.04 0.64 -1.34
CA LYS A 186 25.46 1.47 -2.41
C LYS A 186 23.93 1.39 -2.43
N ARG A 187 23.35 0.20 -2.24
CA ARG A 187 21.90 -0.03 -2.31
C ARG A 187 21.17 0.44 -1.05
N LEU A 188 21.74 0.19 0.12
CA LEU A 188 21.17 0.56 1.40
C LEU A 188 21.41 2.03 1.80
N SER A 189 22.38 2.72 1.20
CA SER A 189 22.72 4.10 1.56
C SER A 189 21.57 5.11 1.47
N LYS A 190 20.55 4.82 0.67
CA LYS A 190 19.37 5.68 0.46
C LYS A 190 18.23 5.40 1.46
N GLN A 191 18.34 4.37 2.28
CA GLN A 191 17.32 3.96 3.25
C GLN A 191 17.52 4.65 4.61
N SER A 192 16.59 4.47 5.57
CA SER A 192 16.73 5.00 6.92
C SER A 192 17.92 4.36 7.65
N ILE A 193 18.61 5.12 8.48
CA ILE A 193 19.89 4.71 9.10
C ILE A 193 19.68 3.52 10.04
N ASP A 194 18.59 3.52 10.81
CA ASP A 194 18.36 2.57 11.89
C ASP A 194 17.81 1.20 11.41
N SER A 195 17.45 1.10 10.12
CA SER A 195 16.84 -0.11 9.55
C SER A 195 17.79 -0.96 8.69
N ARG A 196 19.05 -0.53 8.46
CA ARG A 196 19.97 -1.13 7.48
C ARG A 196 20.73 -2.31 8.05
N VAL A 197 20.50 -3.48 7.52
CA VAL A 197 21.20 -4.70 7.91
C VAL A 197 21.65 -5.47 6.67
N LEU A 198 22.87 -5.95 6.68
CA LEU A 198 23.42 -6.91 5.72
C LEU A 198 23.72 -8.23 6.44
N ILE A 199 23.24 -9.33 5.88
CA ILE A 199 23.60 -10.69 6.29
C ILE A 199 24.46 -11.28 5.17
N LEU A 200 25.72 -11.51 5.44
CA LEU A 200 26.71 -12.03 4.51
C LEU A 200 26.98 -13.50 4.81
N LEU A 201 26.71 -14.39 3.85
CA LEU A 201 26.98 -15.82 3.95
C LEU A 201 28.08 -16.20 2.95
N THR A 202 29.12 -16.83 3.46
CA THR A 202 30.26 -17.33 2.66
C THR A 202 30.91 -18.51 3.35
N ASP A 203 31.59 -19.35 2.59
CA ASP A 203 32.34 -20.50 3.08
C ASP A 203 33.86 -20.40 2.81
N GLY A 204 34.29 -19.25 2.24
CA GLY A 204 35.66 -19.06 1.80
C GLY A 204 36.31 -17.77 2.29
N ALA A 205 37.52 -17.55 1.79
CA ALA A 205 38.25 -16.31 1.90
C ALA A 205 38.00 -15.45 0.63
N ASN A 206 38.23 -14.13 0.74
CA ASN A 206 38.15 -13.25 -0.42
C ASN A 206 39.27 -13.54 -1.41
N THR A 207 38.92 -14.01 -2.61
CA THR A 207 39.87 -14.37 -3.68
C THR A 207 39.74 -13.53 -4.94
N ALA A 208 38.67 -12.69 -5.03
CA ALA A 208 38.39 -11.85 -6.18
C ALA A 208 37.81 -10.49 -5.72
N GLY A 209 37.46 -9.64 -6.66
CA GLY A 209 36.84 -8.34 -6.45
C GLY A 209 37.83 -7.19 -6.48
N GLU A 210 37.30 -5.97 -6.66
CA GLU A 210 38.09 -4.73 -6.76
C GLU A 210 38.36 -4.10 -5.39
N ILE A 211 37.46 -4.33 -4.41
CA ILE A 211 37.52 -3.75 -3.08
C ILE A 211 37.88 -4.82 -2.06
N THR A 212 38.87 -4.55 -1.20
CA THR A 212 39.17 -5.47 -0.10
C THR A 212 38.04 -5.49 0.93
N PRO A 213 37.74 -6.66 1.55
CA PRO A 213 36.62 -6.80 2.52
C PRO A 213 36.69 -5.81 3.67
N ILE A 214 37.88 -5.54 4.25
CA ILE A 214 38.07 -4.61 5.35
C ILE A 214 37.73 -3.18 4.92
N LYS A 215 38.20 -2.75 3.74
CA LYS A 215 37.91 -1.42 3.21
C LYS A 215 36.42 -1.23 2.92
N ALA A 216 35.76 -2.26 2.43
CA ALA A 216 34.32 -2.26 2.24
C ALA A 216 33.55 -2.19 3.57
N ALA A 217 34.04 -2.88 4.64
CA ALA A 217 33.49 -2.82 5.98
C ALA A 217 33.67 -1.44 6.64
N GLU A 218 34.81 -0.78 6.44
CA GLU A 218 35.02 0.61 6.89
C GLU A 218 34.01 1.56 6.23
N LEU A 219 33.79 1.44 4.93
CA LEU A 219 32.77 2.23 4.22
C LEU A 219 31.35 1.93 4.74
N ALA A 220 31.06 0.66 5.04
CA ALA A 220 29.79 0.25 5.62
C ALA A 220 29.58 0.86 7.02
N ALA A 221 30.60 0.87 7.87
CA ALA A 221 30.59 1.48 9.20
C ALA A 221 30.33 2.99 9.15
N VAL A 222 30.99 3.73 8.24
CA VAL A 222 30.75 5.17 8.01
C VAL A 222 29.29 5.43 7.61
N ARG A 223 28.68 4.51 6.87
CA ARG A 223 27.28 4.58 6.43
C ARG A 223 26.29 3.98 7.45
N LYS A 224 26.77 3.57 8.62
CA LYS A 224 25.97 2.92 9.67
C LYS A 224 25.19 1.68 9.17
N LEU A 225 25.79 0.92 8.27
CA LEU A 225 25.31 -0.36 7.84
C LEU A 225 25.82 -1.45 8.78
N LYS A 226 24.92 -2.13 9.47
CA LYS A 226 25.26 -3.25 10.34
C LYS A 226 25.45 -4.52 9.50
N ILE A 227 26.55 -5.24 9.68
CA ILE A 227 26.85 -6.45 8.93
C ILE A 227 26.98 -7.65 9.87
N TYR A 228 26.13 -8.64 9.67
CA TYR A 228 26.27 -9.96 10.24
C TYR A 228 26.96 -10.86 9.24
N THR A 229 28.02 -11.54 9.69
CA THR A 229 28.76 -12.46 8.82
C THR A 229 28.57 -13.89 9.31
N ILE A 230 28.24 -14.79 8.39
CA ILE A 230 28.01 -16.22 8.66
C ILE A 230 29.00 -17.02 7.83
N GLY A 231 29.94 -17.65 8.51
CA GLY A 231 30.85 -18.62 7.90
C GLY A 231 30.20 -20.00 7.84
N VAL A 232 30.03 -20.53 6.64
CA VAL A 232 29.33 -21.81 6.38
C VAL A 232 30.34 -22.92 6.13
N GLY A 233 30.12 -24.12 6.71
CA GLY A 233 30.91 -25.33 6.41
C GLY A 233 31.29 -26.15 7.65
N ALA A 234 31.35 -27.45 7.51
CA ALA A 234 31.67 -28.39 8.57
C ALA A 234 33.16 -28.33 8.96
N ASP A 235 33.48 -28.65 10.21
CA ASP A 235 34.87 -28.77 10.68
C ASP A 235 35.51 -30.07 10.21
N LYS A 236 34.74 -31.13 10.01
CA LYS A 236 35.22 -32.48 9.68
C LYS A 236 34.28 -33.13 8.66
N LEU A 237 34.87 -33.62 7.59
CA LEU A 237 34.20 -34.45 6.59
C LEU A 237 34.97 -35.80 6.47
N THR A 238 34.27 -36.92 6.66
CA THR A 238 34.85 -38.24 6.50
C THR A 238 34.61 -38.71 5.07
N VAL A 239 35.65 -38.70 4.26
CA VAL A 239 35.61 -39.22 2.89
C VAL A 239 36.01 -40.70 2.91
N ARG A 240 35.13 -41.57 2.43
CA ARG A 240 35.40 -42.99 2.26
C ARG A 240 36.07 -43.22 0.90
N SER A 241 37.20 -43.88 0.91
CA SER A 241 37.93 -44.32 -0.29
C SER A 241 38.04 -45.85 -0.30
N LEU A 242 38.36 -46.43 -1.44
CA LEU A 242 38.64 -47.88 -1.58
C LEU A 242 39.75 -48.37 -0.64
N PHE A 243 40.64 -47.48 -0.18
CA PHE A 243 41.77 -47.76 0.68
C PHE A 243 41.56 -47.34 2.17
N GLY A 244 40.33 -46.99 2.56
CA GLY A 244 40.03 -46.59 3.94
C GLY A 244 39.23 -45.30 4.03
N SER A 245 39.00 -44.83 5.26
CA SER A 245 38.33 -43.53 5.52
C SER A 245 39.37 -42.48 5.94
N ARG A 246 39.28 -41.26 5.34
CA ARG A 246 40.11 -40.13 5.71
C ARG A 246 39.21 -39.01 6.17
N THR A 247 39.52 -38.41 7.32
CA THR A 247 38.86 -37.18 7.79
C THR A 247 39.65 -36.00 7.31
N ILE A 248 38.97 -35.07 6.62
CA ILE A 248 39.51 -33.80 6.14
C ILE A 248 38.70 -32.64 6.76
N ASN A 249 39.32 -31.46 6.83
CA ASN A 249 38.60 -30.23 7.17
C ASN A 249 38.19 -29.53 5.87
N PRO A 250 36.89 -29.57 5.47
CA PRO A 250 36.44 -28.98 4.23
C PRO A 250 36.40 -27.46 4.30
N SER A 251 36.47 -26.86 5.49
CA SER A 251 36.37 -25.40 5.71
C SER A 251 37.73 -24.74 5.97
N SER A 252 38.83 -25.40 5.56
CA SER A 252 40.20 -24.86 5.77
C SER A 252 40.46 -23.53 5.04
N ALA A 253 39.68 -23.21 4.00
CA ALA A 253 39.77 -21.99 3.24
C ALA A 253 38.99 -20.83 3.84
N LEU A 254 38.14 -21.06 4.86
CA LEU A 254 37.34 -20.03 5.48
C LEU A 254 38.18 -19.04 6.32
N ASP A 255 38.13 -17.75 5.99
CA ASP A 255 38.84 -16.72 6.73
C ASP A 255 37.96 -16.12 7.85
N GLU A 256 37.83 -16.87 8.94
CA GLU A 256 37.05 -16.42 10.11
C GLU A 256 37.55 -15.10 10.70
N LYS A 257 38.85 -14.80 10.61
CA LYS A 257 39.43 -13.58 11.16
C LYS A 257 38.93 -12.36 10.41
N THR A 258 38.93 -12.39 9.08
CA THR A 258 38.42 -11.30 8.26
C THR A 258 36.92 -11.14 8.45
N LEU A 259 36.13 -12.22 8.51
CA LEU A 259 34.69 -12.16 8.74
C LEU A 259 34.33 -11.56 10.12
N THR A 260 35.06 -11.98 11.17
CA THR A 260 34.92 -11.40 12.52
C THR A 260 35.23 -9.91 12.51
N LYS A 261 36.32 -9.50 11.85
CA LYS A 261 36.73 -8.09 11.74
C LYS A 261 35.70 -7.22 11.03
N ILE A 262 35.10 -7.73 9.95
CA ILE A 262 34.01 -7.06 9.22
C ILE A 262 32.81 -6.82 10.15
N ALA A 263 32.37 -7.84 10.87
CA ALA A 263 31.25 -7.76 11.78
C ALA A 263 31.51 -6.76 12.92
N GLU A 264 32.68 -6.83 13.57
CA GLU A 264 33.07 -5.92 14.65
C GLU A 264 33.12 -4.44 14.21
N LEU A 265 33.73 -4.16 13.05
CA LEU A 265 33.82 -2.79 12.51
C LEU A 265 32.46 -2.15 12.24
N THR A 266 31.45 -2.97 11.94
CA THR A 266 30.12 -2.51 11.57
C THR A 266 29.06 -2.64 12.67
N GLY A 267 29.47 -3.11 13.89
CA GLY A 267 28.58 -3.30 15.03
C GLY A 267 27.67 -4.51 14.93
N GLY A 268 27.99 -5.45 14.02
CA GLY A 268 27.32 -6.75 13.90
C GLY A 268 28.06 -7.84 14.69
N LYS A 269 27.81 -9.11 14.32
CA LYS A 269 28.46 -10.28 14.92
C LYS A 269 28.80 -11.31 13.85
N TYR A 270 29.89 -12.04 14.08
CA TYR A 270 30.27 -13.22 13.31
C TYR A 270 29.66 -14.46 13.92
N TYR A 271 29.18 -15.34 13.07
CA TYR A 271 28.65 -16.66 13.44
C TYR A 271 29.25 -17.76 12.56
N ARG A 272 29.41 -18.94 13.15
CA ARG A 272 29.93 -20.12 12.45
C ARG A 272 28.84 -21.19 12.33
N ALA A 273 28.40 -21.47 11.10
CA ALA A 273 27.46 -22.55 10.80
C ALA A 273 28.20 -23.81 10.38
N LYS A 274 28.26 -24.81 11.26
CA LYS A 274 28.97 -26.08 11.02
C LYS A 274 28.05 -27.18 10.47
N ASN A 275 26.75 -26.98 10.60
CA ASN A 275 25.69 -27.87 10.13
C ASN A 275 24.38 -27.06 9.95
N THR A 276 23.36 -27.73 9.43
CA THR A 276 22.06 -27.10 9.13
C THR A 276 21.39 -26.58 10.40
N GLU A 277 21.43 -27.28 11.52
CA GLU A 277 20.83 -26.86 12.78
C GLU A 277 21.53 -25.62 13.35
N ALA A 278 22.86 -25.53 13.25
CA ALA A 278 23.61 -24.36 13.67
C ALA A 278 23.25 -23.15 12.81
N LEU A 279 23.08 -23.32 11.48
CA LEU A 279 22.65 -22.28 10.59
C LEU A 279 21.23 -21.78 10.93
N GLN A 280 20.32 -22.70 11.24
CA GLN A 280 18.96 -22.35 11.66
C GLN A 280 18.95 -21.55 12.97
N LYS A 281 19.72 -21.97 13.98
CA LYS A 281 19.85 -21.24 15.25
C LYS A 281 20.44 -19.84 15.06
N ILE A 282 21.39 -19.68 14.14
CA ILE A 282 21.94 -18.35 13.83
C ILE A 282 20.87 -17.43 13.30
N TYR A 283 19.99 -17.90 12.41
CA TYR A 283 18.88 -17.10 11.92
C TYR A 283 17.83 -16.79 13.00
N GLU A 284 17.58 -17.70 13.95
CA GLU A 284 16.73 -17.45 15.12
C GLU A 284 17.33 -16.34 16.01
N ILE A 285 18.63 -16.37 16.25
CA ILE A 285 19.34 -15.31 16.99
C ILE A 285 19.26 -13.96 16.23
N LEU A 286 19.36 -13.98 14.91
CA LEU A 286 19.19 -12.76 14.09
C LEU A 286 17.77 -12.21 14.15
N ASP A 287 16.76 -13.10 14.27
CA ASP A 287 15.36 -12.68 14.49
C ASP A 287 15.20 -11.95 15.84
N GLU A 288 15.91 -12.39 16.89
CA GLU A 288 15.90 -11.75 18.21
C GLU A 288 16.71 -10.44 18.26
N LEU A 289 17.87 -10.38 17.58
CA LEU A 289 18.75 -9.21 17.57
C LEU A 289 18.22 -8.05 16.74
N GLU A 290 17.48 -8.37 15.69
CA GLU A 290 16.89 -7.41 14.77
C GLU A 290 15.37 -7.60 14.74
N PRO A 291 14.66 -7.23 15.84
CA PRO A 291 13.22 -7.39 15.93
C PRO A 291 12.52 -6.51 14.88
N ILE A 292 11.36 -6.96 14.44
CA ILE A 292 10.50 -6.19 13.54
C ILE A 292 9.99 -4.97 14.31
N GLU A 293 10.47 -3.78 13.99
CA GLU A 293 9.92 -2.54 14.51
C GLU A 293 8.59 -2.27 13.81
N LYS A 294 7.51 -2.42 14.55
CA LYS A 294 6.16 -2.09 14.08
C LYS A 294 5.88 -0.61 14.38
N ASP A 295 6.39 0.30 13.57
CA ASP A 295 5.79 1.62 13.49
C ASP A 295 4.42 1.48 12.84
N LYS A 296 3.38 1.67 13.64
CA LYS A 296 2.00 1.54 13.22
C LYS A 296 1.54 2.83 12.54
N LEU A 297 1.67 2.94 11.23
CA LEU A 297 0.88 3.93 10.52
C LEU A 297 -0.57 3.47 10.49
N SER A 298 -1.40 4.10 11.32
CA SER A 298 -2.83 3.87 11.26
C SER A 298 -3.42 4.59 10.05
N PHE A 299 -3.70 3.87 9.00
CA PHE A 299 -4.50 4.36 7.89
C PHE A 299 -5.99 4.15 8.20
N ARG A 300 -6.77 5.24 8.18
CA ARG A 300 -8.23 5.16 8.30
C ARG A 300 -8.85 5.35 6.92
N PRO A 301 -9.46 4.32 6.34
CA PRO A 301 -10.20 4.50 5.10
C PRO A 301 -11.36 5.45 5.34
N MET A 302 -11.45 6.49 4.50
CA MET A 302 -12.51 7.48 4.55
C MET A 302 -13.48 7.24 3.39
N ALA A 303 -14.76 7.06 3.71
CA ALA A 303 -15.83 7.00 2.73
C ALA A 303 -16.57 8.34 2.71
N GLU A 304 -16.61 9.01 1.57
CA GLU A 304 -17.31 10.27 1.40
C GLU A 304 -18.81 10.04 1.23
N LEU A 305 -19.62 10.69 2.05
CA LEU A 305 -21.08 10.56 2.07
C LEU A 305 -21.82 11.77 1.48
N TYR A 306 -21.11 12.79 0.99
CA TYR A 306 -21.72 14.04 0.48
C TYR A 306 -22.70 13.82 -0.69
N MET A 307 -22.54 12.72 -1.43
CA MET A 307 -23.42 12.38 -2.55
C MET A 307 -24.90 12.19 -2.13
N TRP A 308 -25.15 11.64 -0.92
CA TRP A 308 -26.50 11.37 -0.46
C TRP A 308 -27.32 12.64 -0.20
N PRO A 309 -26.86 13.60 0.64
CA PRO A 309 -27.59 14.87 0.83
C PRO A 309 -27.65 15.70 -0.46
N LEU A 310 -26.65 15.60 -1.34
CA LEU A 310 -26.68 16.25 -2.66
C LEU A 310 -27.80 15.68 -3.53
N ALA A 311 -27.89 14.37 -3.63
CA ALA A 311 -28.95 13.70 -4.39
C ALA A 311 -30.35 14.06 -3.86
N VAL A 312 -30.54 14.08 -2.53
CA VAL A 312 -31.80 14.49 -1.90
C VAL A 312 -32.15 15.92 -2.28
N SER A 313 -31.20 16.87 -2.22
CA SER A 313 -31.44 18.27 -2.59
C SER A 313 -31.84 18.41 -4.07
N PHE A 314 -31.17 17.66 -4.95
CA PHE A 314 -31.44 17.66 -6.38
C PHE A 314 -32.84 17.10 -6.70
N VAL A 315 -33.21 15.96 -6.11
CA VAL A 315 -34.53 15.36 -6.28
C VAL A 315 -35.64 16.29 -5.80
N LEU A 316 -35.46 16.90 -4.63
CA LEU A 316 -36.45 17.88 -4.10
C LEU A 316 -36.58 19.12 -5.01
N ALA A 317 -35.47 19.62 -5.55
CA ALA A 317 -35.48 20.73 -6.49
C ALA A 317 -36.21 20.37 -7.78
N LEU A 318 -35.97 19.19 -8.34
CA LEU A 318 -36.61 18.65 -9.51
C LEU A 318 -38.13 18.53 -9.29
N LEU A 319 -38.55 17.93 -8.17
CA LEU A 319 -39.96 17.81 -7.78
C LEU A 319 -40.64 19.17 -7.68
N LEU A 320 -39.99 20.17 -7.04
CA LEU A 320 -40.52 21.53 -6.99
C LEU A 320 -40.71 22.15 -8.37
N LEU A 321 -39.75 21.96 -9.29
CA LEU A 321 -39.83 22.41 -10.67
C LEU A 321 -40.97 21.73 -11.41
N LEU A 322 -41.10 20.43 -11.30
CA LEU A 322 -42.18 19.63 -11.92
C LEU A 322 -43.54 20.12 -11.43
N PHE A 323 -43.76 20.29 -10.15
CA PHE A 323 -45.00 20.76 -9.58
C PHE A 323 -45.31 22.25 -9.97
N LYS A 324 -44.28 23.05 -10.21
CA LYS A 324 -44.46 24.47 -10.60
C LYS A 324 -44.76 24.66 -12.10
N TYR A 325 -44.08 23.89 -12.97
CA TYR A 325 -44.12 24.08 -14.42
C TYR A 325 -44.97 23.07 -15.19
N PHE A 326 -45.33 21.90 -14.59
CA PHE A 326 -46.17 20.89 -15.22
C PHE A 326 -47.51 20.64 -14.47
N PRO A 327 -48.36 21.66 -14.29
CA PRO A 327 -49.66 21.45 -13.66
C PRO A 327 -50.65 20.66 -14.54
N ASP A 328 -50.35 20.43 -15.84
CA ASP A 328 -51.31 19.92 -16.83
C ASP A 328 -51.21 18.41 -17.16
N ILE A 329 -50.23 17.67 -16.66
CA ILE A 329 -50.09 16.23 -17.03
C ILE A 329 -51.26 15.39 -16.52
N THR A 330 -51.96 15.78 -15.45
CA THR A 330 -53.11 15.04 -14.90
C THR A 330 -54.43 15.42 -15.56
N ARG A 331 -54.49 16.42 -16.46
CA ARG A 331 -55.70 16.81 -17.17
C ARG A 331 -55.94 16.15 -18.52
N LEU A 332 -54.90 15.65 -19.17
CA LEU A 332 -55.03 14.95 -20.45
C LEU A 332 -55.78 13.61 -20.30
N SER A 333 -55.69 12.93 -19.17
CA SER A 333 -56.40 11.68 -18.91
C SER A 333 -57.90 11.86 -18.61
N ARG A 334 -58.34 12.99 -18.09
CA ARG A 334 -59.74 13.22 -17.71
C ARG A 334 -60.64 13.77 -18.85
N LYS A 335 -60.02 14.31 -19.91
CA LYS A 335 -60.78 14.87 -21.05
C LYS A 335 -61.20 13.84 -22.08
N GLN A 336 -60.61 12.64 -22.10
CA GLN A 336 -61.00 11.56 -22.98
C GLN A 336 -62.16 10.69 -22.44
N SER A 337 -62.47 10.74 -21.12
CA SER A 337 -63.60 9.98 -20.56
C SER A 337 -64.93 10.74 -20.50
N GLY A 338 -64.97 12.00 -20.87
CA GLY A 338 -66.17 12.90 -20.75
C GLY A 338 -66.95 13.16 -22.04
N VAL A 339 -66.51 12.68 -23.20
CA VAL A 339 -67.12 13.02 -24.50
C VAL A 339 -68.14 11.97 -24.98
N ASN A 340 -68.35 10.86 -24.31
CA ASN A 340 -69.14 9.76 -24.87
C ASN A 340 -70.45 9.48 -24.12
N LEU A 341 -71.14 10.43 -23.51
CA LEU A 341 -72.49 10.19 -22.89
C LEU A 341 -73.50 11.32 -23.05
N LYS A 342 -73.51 12.08 -24.17
CA LYS A 342 -74.59 13.02 -24.46
C LYS A 342 -74.99 12.99 -25.97
N GLY A 343 -75.30 11.84 -26.49
CA GLY A 343 -75.70 11.70 -27.89
C GLY A 343 -76.72 10.60 -28.18
N ILE A 344 -77.46 10.11 -27.18
CA ILE A 344 -78.61 9.20 -27.45
C ILE A 344 -79.73 9.57 -26.48
N ARG A 345 -80.49 10.59 -26.82
CA ARG A 345 -81.90 10.74 -26.40
C ARG A 345 -82.52 11.87 -27.15
N ASN A 346 -83.06 11.54 -28.33
CA ASN A 346 -84.28 12.08 -28.94
C ASN A 346 -84.36 11.52 -30.37
N GLU A 347 -85.06 10.42 -30.48
CA GLU A 347 -86.15 10.20 -31.38
C GLU A 347 -86.91 8.95 -30.89
#